data_2fd23f23615b2a8ffe805039e494c59e
#
_entry.id   2fd23f23615b2a8ffe805039e494c59e
#
_cell.length_a   1.000
_cell.length_b   1.000
_cell.length_c   1.000
_cell.angle_alpha   90.00
_cell.angle_beta   90.00
_cell.angle_gamma   90.00
#
_symmetry.space_group_name_H-M   'P 1'
#
loop_
_entity.id
_entity.type
_entity.pdbx_description
1 polymer ?
#
loop_
_entity_poly.entity_id
_entity_poly.type
_entity_poly.pdbx_seq_one_letter_code
_entity_poly.pdbx_strand_id
1 'polypeptide(L)'
;MKTKIFIYIKDKEQLSLIHYIIKSNPSIEFGVVVEEVTTSHFLMTPVGKLNNVHFYDANKLNISILSCYGAFVSTDTTIDNNSAILTAILNIFISLNVPIFDLQSSLLPASLEKISLATHYLSWHDNKRENVSIIGYPLYTKETSQSSGEYLFVLSDLNNPIYNGQDVSNFIYAVYEYARNHLGASIIWKLNNEELSNDNVVRILKNCKKFYANDSNKIVFYHSHPVISKLTTSDLVSKAKLIITTTTIPNLLDCELYNKPVALFTKPNNGNIESICKSPISSFYNAKQLENAIFDNPCRKLNSKLLVPYNNEVFLSTITNLYKIGTVTKKAYIDSLIAASILLQHKKAYGNNELNSNPYKKENERLNNKRKKHLHAIRKLVIGASIELLIIIILIICIIL
;
A
#
# COMPACT_ATOMS: atom_id res chain seq x y z
N MET A 1 13.56 28.25 16.56
CA MET A 1 14.09 26.99 16.02
C MET A 1 12.95 26.33 15.23
N LYS A 2 13.20 25.84 14.02
CA LYS A 2 12.14 25.23 13.21
C LYS A 2 11.81 23.84 13.74
N THR A 3 10.55 23.54 13.90
CA THR A 3 10.11 22.18 14.35
C THR A 3 10.47 21.15 13.30
N LYS A 4 11.10 20.04 13.70
CA LYS A 4 11.51 18.95 12.83
C LYS A 4 10.93 17.64 13.31
N ILE A 5 10.18 16.96 12.46
CA ILE A 5 9.51 15.70 12.75
C ILE A 5 10.10 14.62 11.84
N PHE A 6 10.49 13.48 12.41
CA PHE A 6 10.92 12.32 11.64
C PHE A 6 9.77 11.33 11.48
N ILE A 7 9.51 10.89 10.25
CA ILE A 7 8.42 9.98 9.93
C ILE A 7 9.00 8.69 9.33
N TYR A 8 8.59 7.57 9.87
CA TYR A 8 8.85 6.26 9.29
C TYR A 8 7.54 5.66 8.77
N ILE A 9 7.61 5.12 7.56
CA ILE A 9 6.50 4.49 6.87
C ILE A 9 6.96 3.11 6.40
N LYS A 10 6.23 2.08 6.78
CA LYS A 10 6.52 0.71 6.34
C LYS A 10 6.06 0.48 4.91
N ASP A 11 4.86 0.90 4.56
CA ASP A 11 4.22 0.66 3.27
C ASP A 11 4.03 1.95 2.48
N LYS A 12 4.36 1.93 1.19
CA LYS A 12 4.15 3.05 0.26
C LYS A 12 2.71 3.55 0.20
N GLU A 13 1.73 2.70 0.54
CA GLU A 13 0.31 3.07 0.54
C GLU A 13 -0.04 4.11 1.59
N GLN A 14 0.72 4.13 2.68
CA GLN A 14 0.56 5.10 3.75
C GLN A 14 1.07 6.50 3.35
N LEU A 15 1.76 6.62 2.20
CA LEU A 15 2.24 7.91 1.69
C LEU A 15 1.12 8.92 1.43
N SER A 16 -0.06 8.47 1.03
CA SER A 16 -1.21 9.35 0.82
C SER A 16 -1.67 10.02 2.12
N LEU A 17 -1.71 9.24 3.21
CA LEU A 17 -2.03 9.71 4.55
C LEU A 17 -1.03 10.78 5.02
N ILE A 18 0.26 10.46 4.89
CA ILE A 18 1.36 11.35 5.29
C ILE A 18 1.42 12.59 4.40
N HIS A 19 1.16 12.46 3.11
CA HIS A 19 1.13 13.61 2.20
C HIS A 19 0.19 14.71 2.69
N TYR A 20 -1.01 14.33 3.12
CA TYR A 20 -1.99 15.30 3.60
C TYR A 20 -1.52 15.99 4.89
N ILE A 21 -0.98 15.23 5.84
CA ILE A 21 -0.42 15.77 7.09
C ILE A 21 0.72 16.76 6.80
N ILE A 22 1.67 16.38 5.96
CA ILE A 22 2.82 17.22 5.62
C ILE A 22 2.39 18.50 4.89
N LYS A 23 1.50 18.35 3.90
CA LYS A 23 0.97 19.48 3.13
C LYS A 23 0.25 20.51 4.00
N SER A 24 -0.46 20.03 5.03
CA SER A 24 -1.15 20.91 5.99
C SER A 24 -0.20 21.64 6.95
N ASN A 25 1.09 21.29 6.96
CA ASN A 25 2.09 21.82 7.89
C ASN A 25 3.36 22.33 7.19
N PRO A 26 3.26 23.35 6.32
CA PRO A 26 4.40 23.82 5.50
C PRO A 26 5.54 24.46 6.31
N SER A 27 5.29 24.89 7.54
CA SER A 27 6.29 25.48 8.44
C SER A 27 7.16 24.46 9.15
N ILE A 28 6.77 23.18 9.14
CA ILE A 28 7.50 22.07 9.77
C ILE A 28 8.42 21.43 8.74
N GLU A 29 9.61 21.02 9.18
CA GLU A 29 10.50 20.16 8.38
C GLU A 29 10.26 18.70 8.71
N PHE A 30 10.06 17.88 7.68
CA PHE A 30 9.84 16.46 7.82
C PHE A 30 11.00 15.66 7.25
N GLY A 31 11.61 14.79 8.08
CA GLY A 31 12.46 13.71 7.61
C GLY A 31 11.59 12.48 7.35
N VAL A 32 11.70 11.87 6.19
CA VAL A 32 10.86 10.73 5.83
C VAL A 32 11.71 9.54 5.40
N VAL A 33 11.40 8.38 5.95
CA VAL A 33 11.91 7.08 5.50
C VAL A 33 10.72 6.20 5.12
N VAL A 34 10.82 5.56 3.97
CA VAL A 34 9.86 4.54 3.52
C VAL A 34 10.63 3.27 3.24
N GLU A 35 10.28 2.18 3.93
CA GLU A 35 11.06 0.94 3.90
C GLU A 35 11.15 0.33 2.50
N GLU A 36 10.06 0.34 1.75
CA GLU A 36 9.96 -0.32 0.45
C GLU A 36 10.20 0.60 -0.76
N VAL A 37 10.62 1.84 -0.54
CA VAL A 37 10.69 2.83 -1.62
C VAL A 37 12.12 3.35 -1.79
N THR A 38 12.63 3.29 -3.01
CA THR A 38 13.91 3.90 -3.37
C THR A 38 13.79 5.42 -3.49
N THR A 39 14.92 6.13 -3.33
CA THR A 39 14.98 7.61 -3.45
C THR A 39 14.37 8.12 -4.76
N SER A 40 14.66 7.47 -5.88
CA SER A 40 14.13 7.86 -7.19
C SER A 40 12.60 7.69 -7.27
N HIS A 41 12.07 6.64 -6.69
CA HIS A 41 10.63 6.40 -6.62
C HIS A 41 9.94 7.40 -5.70
N PHE A 42 10.53 7.70 -4.53
CA PHE A 42 9.98 8.66 -3.59
C PHE A 42 9.83 10.05 -4.20
N LEU A 43 10.86 10.54 -4.92
CA LEU A 43 10.85 11.84 -5.58
C LEU A 43 9.74 11.97 -6.64
N MET A 44 9.24 10.86 -7.18
CA MET A 44 8.11 10.86 -8.10
C MET A 44 6.75 10.90 -7.40
N THR A 45 6.71 10.70 -6.09
CA THR A 45 5.45 10.74 -5.31
C THR A 45 5.02 12.18 -5.02
N PRO A 46 3.73 12.42 -4.72
CA PRO A 46 3.28 13.73 -4.28
C PRO A 46 4.00 14.23 -3.02
N VAL A 47 4.37 13.34 -2.09
CA VAL A 47 5.14 13.66 -0.88
C VAL A 47 6.53 14.15 -1.22
N GLY A 48 7.23 13.47 -2.14
CA GLY A 48 8.59 13.83 -2.55
C GLY A 48 8.71 15.17 -3.28
N LYS A 49 7.59 15.74 -3.72
CA LYS A 49 7.52 17.06 -4.35
C LYS A 49 7.33 18.22 -3.37
N LEU A 50 7.13 17.95 -2.09
CA LEU A 50 6.93 18.97 -1.08
C LEU A 50 8.28 19.55 -0.63
N ASN A 51 8.39 20.88 -0.54
CA ASN A 51 9.65 21.59 -0.24
C ASN A 51 10.13 21.41 1.20
N ASN A 52 9.28 20.98 2.10
CA ASN A 52 9.57 20.80 3.52
C ASN A 52 9.84 19.33 3.90
N VAL A 53 10.13 18.48 2.89
CA VAL A 53 10.40 17.05 3.06
C VAL A 53 11.84 16.72 2.71
N HIS A 54 12.52 15.98 3.58
CA HIS A 54 13.82 15.38 3.36
C HIS A 54 13.68 13.87 3.39
N PHE A 55 13.89 13.22 2.25
CA PHE A 55 13.88 11.76 2.17
C PHE A 55 15.24 11.19 2.56
N TYR A 56 15.19 10.17 3.40
CA TYR A 56 16.37 9.43 3.82
C TYR A 56 16.29 7.97 3.37
N ASP A 57 17.37 7.48 2.79
CA ASP A 57 17.58 6.05 2.61
C ASP A 57 17.85 5.44 4.01
N ALA A 58 17.07 4.43 4.38
CA ALA A 58 17.18 3.77 5.68
C ALA A 58 18.62 3.33 6.01
N ASN A 59 19.37 2.90 5.00
CA ASN A 59 20.75 2.44 5.15
C ASN A 59 21.77 3.56 5.42
N LYS A 60 21.39 4.82 5.26
CA LYS A 60 22.24 5.99 5.49
C LYS A 60 21.91 6.74 6.78
N LEU A 61 20.93 6.26 7.53
CA LEU A 61 20.56 6.86 8.80
C LEU A 61 21.65 6.69 9.84
N ASN A 62 21.90 7.75 10.58
CA ASN A 62 22.83 7.78 11.68
C ASN A 62 22.33 8.72 12.80
N ILE A 63 22.96 8.64 13.96
CA ILE A 63 22.55 9.41 15.13
C ILE A 63 22.62 10.93 14.88
N SER A 64 23.58 11.41 14.08
CA SER A 64 23.72 12.83 13.78
C SER A 64 22.55 13.38 12.99
N ILE A 65 21.98 12.58 12.09
CA ILE A 65 20.76 12.92 11.36
C ILE A 65 19.57 12.88 12.32
N LEU A 66 19.37 11.77 13.04
CA LEU A 66 18.17 11.52 13.84
C LEU A 66 18.09 12.46 15.05
N SER A 67 19.22 12.86 15.65
CA SER A 67 19.26 13.81 16.77
C SER A 67 18.79 15.23 16.42
N CYS A 68 18.66 15.55 15.14
CA CYS A 68 18.11 16.84 14.71
C CYS A 68 16.59 16.92 14.80
N TYR A 69 15.90 15.80 15.04
CA TYR A 69 14.45 15.71 15.09
C TYR A 69 13.96 15.60 16.53
N GLY A 70 12.93 16.34 16.88
CA GLY A 70 12.39 16.39 18.23
C GLY A 70 11.08 15.64 18.42
N ALA A 71 10.61 14.94 17.39
CA ALA A 71 9.48 14.01 17.43
C ALA A 71 9.69 12.93 16.37
N PHE A 72 9.31 11.70 16.71
CA PHE A 72 9.26 10.57 15.79
C PHE A 72 7.82 10.10 15.62
N VAL A 73 7.36 9.99 14.39
CA VAL A 73 6.01 9.50 14.03
C VAL A 73 6.15 8.25 13.18
N SER A 74 5.45 7.20 13.55
CA SER A 74 5.38 5.96 12.77
C SER A 74 3.95 5.45 12.71
N THR A 75 3.61 4.77 11.64
CA THR A 75 2.35 4.04 11.49
C THR A 75 2.39 2.65 12.13
N ASP A 76 3.52 2.24 12.65
CA ASP A 76 3.73 1.02 13.43
C ASP A 76 4.85 1.29 14.46
N THR A 77 4.54 1.17 15.72
CA THR A 77 5.49 1.33 16.83
C THR A 77 5.57 0.08 17.70
N THR A 78 5.00 -1.03 17.23
CA THR A 78 4.97 -2.29 17.95
C THR A 78 6.32 -3.00 17.86
N ILE A 79 6.72 -3.64 18.96
CA ILE A 79 7.85 -4.56 18.95
C ILE A 79 7.37 -5.84 18.27
N ASP A 80 7.53 -5.89 16.99
CA ASP A 80 7.31 -7.10 16.21
C ASP A 80 8.55 -7.34 15.36
N ASN A 81 8.96 -8.59 15.18
CA ASN A 81 10.16 -8.97 14.42
C ASN A 81 10.11 -8.61 12.92
N ASN A 82 9.11 -7.81 12.52
CA ASN A 82 8.77 -7.60 11.12
C ASN A 82 9.62 -6.55 10.40
N SER A 83 10.34 -5.67 11.12
CA SER A 83 11.26 -4.71 10.49
C SER A 83 12.47 -4.42 11.37
N ALA A 84 13.64 -4.89 10.91
CA ALA A 84 14.91 -4.54 11.53
C ALA A 84 15.20 -3.03 11.43
N ILE A 85 14.74 -2.38 10.37
CA ILE A 85 14.92 -0.94 10.13
C ILE A 85 14.15 -0.14 11.17
N LEU A 86 12.87 -0.43 11.35
CA LEU A 86 12.03 0.23 12.34
C LEU A 86 12.59 0.04 13.75
N THR A 87 12.94 -1.20 14.10
CA THR A 87 13.54 -1.51 15.41
C THR A 87 14.82 -0.71 15.66
N ALA A 88 15.68 -0.59 14.67
CA ALA A 88 16.90 0.20 14.77
C ALA A 88 16.61 1.69 14.99
N ILE A 89 15.66 2.26 14.23
CA ILE A 89 15.27 3.66 14.37
C ILE A 89 14.62 3.94 15.72
N LEU A 90 13.69 3.08 16.17
CA LEU A 90 13.04 3.20 17.47
C LEU A 90 14.05 3.20 18.62
N ASN A 91 15.01 2.28 18.62
CA ASN A 91 16.05 2.22 19.64
C ASN A 91 16.88 3.53 19.71
N ILE A 92 17.19 4.13 18.57
CA ILE A 92 17.91 5.42 18.56
C ILE A 92 17.05 6.53 19.16
N PHE A 93 15.76 6.65 18.80
CA PHE A 93 14.88 7.69 19.34
C PHE A 93 14.60 7.50 20.83
N ILE A 94 14.47 6.26 21.30
CA ILE A 94 14.38 5.94 22.75
C ILE A 94 15.64 6.41 23.47
N SER A 95 16.81 6.08 22.95
CA SER A 95 18.09 6.46 23.55
C SER A 95 18.35 7.97 23.53
N LEU A 96 17.79 8.67 22.56
CA LEU A 96 17.78 10.13 22.48
C LEU A 96 16.73 10.78 23.39
N ASN A 97 15.83 9.99 23.99
CA ASN A 97 14.70 10.47 24.78
C ASN A 97 13.77 11.43 24.00
N VAL A 98 13.55 11.10 22.72
CA VAL A 98 12.64 11.82 21.82
C VAL A 98 11.26 11.15 21.89
N PRO A 99 10.16 11.91 21.96
CA PRO A 99 8.81 11.34 22.00
C PRO A 99 8.48 10.57 20.72
N ILE A 100 7.84 9.43 20.90
CA ILE A 100 7.43 8.49 19.85
C ILE A 100 5.92 8.53 19.73
N PHE A 101 5.43 8.83 18.55
CA PHE A 101 4.01 8.89 18.22
C PHE A 101 3.63 7.74 17.30
N ASP A 102 2.60 7.01 17.70
CA ASP A 102 1.94 6.01 16.84
C ASP A 102 0.82 6.69 16.08
N LEU A 103 0.92 6.73 14.76
CA LEU A 103 -0.12 7.24 13.87
C LEU A 103 -0.98 6.07 13.41
N GLN A 104 -2.25 6.10 13.76
CA GLN A 104 -3.20 5.08 13.30
C GLN A 104 -3.16 4.96 11.77
N SER A 105 -2.97 3.75 11.26
CA SER A 105 -2.87 3.44 9.82
C SER A 105 -3.98 2.51 9.33
N SER A 106 -4.77 1.95 10.23
CA SER A 106 -5.88 1.04 9.92
C SER A 106 -7.09 1.32 10.80
N LEU A 107 -8.27 0.89 10.35
CA LEU A 107 -9.52 1.05 11.11
C LEU A 107 -9.49 0.28 12.44
N LEU A 108 -8.89 -0.89 12.42
CA LEU A 108 -8.69 -1.70 13.61
C LEU A 108 -7.36 -1.29 14.24
N PRO A 109 -7.34 -0.88 15.51
CA PRO A 109 -6.09 -0.72 16.23
C PRO A 109 -5.33 -2.05 16.16
N ALA A 110 -4.02 -1.99 16.03
CA ALA A 110 -3.16 -3.16 16.20
C ALA A 110 -3.59 -3.87 17.49
N SER A 111 -3.67 -5.20 17.46
CA SER A 111 -4.22 -5.99 18.56
C SER A 111 -3.66 -5.48 19.90
N LEU A 112 -4.51 -5.31 20.91
CA LEU A 112 -4.14 -4.85 22.25
C LEU A 112 -3.05 -5.71 22.91
N GLU A 113 -2.76 -6.87 22.32
CA GLU A 113 -1.74 -7.83 22.75
C GLU A 113 -0.30 -7.44 22.34
N LYS A 114 -0.13 -6.49 21.40
CA LYS A 114 1.21 -6.06 20.97
C LYS A 114 1.71 -4.92 21.84
N ILE A 115 2.94 -5.06 22.34
CA ILE A 115 3.62 -4.02 23.11
C ILE A 115 4.05 -2.91 22.15
N SER A 116 3.44 -1.75 22.30
CA SER A 116 3.82 -0.55 21.57
C SER A 116 4.86 0.25 22.37
N LEU A 117 5.85 0.81 21.67
CA LEU A 117 6.84 1.74 22.23
C LEU A 117 6.41 3.21 22.14
N ALA A 118 5.21 3.48 21.65
CA ALA A 118 4.69 4.83 21.54
C ALA A 118 4.52 5.48 22.91
N THR A 119 4.96 6.73 23.01
CA THR A 119 4.66 7.60 24.17
C THR A 119 3.27 8.21 24.04
N HIS A 120 2.78 8.33 22.80
CA HIS A 120 1.48 8.91 22.49
C HIS A 120 0.88 8.35 21.21
N TYR A 121 -0.45 8.26 21.15
CA TYR A 121 -1.20 7.75 19.99
C TYR A 121 -1.92 8.89 19.28
N LEU A 122 -1.76 8.95 17.96
CA LEU A 122 -2.49 9.85 17.07
C LEU A 122 -3.59 9.05 16.38
N SER A 123 -4.80 9.14 16.91
CA SER A 123 -5.93 8.30 16.49
C SER A 123 -6.87 9.04 15.55
N TRP A 124 -7.53 8.27 14.66
CA TRP A 124 -8.58 8.80 13.80
C TRP A 124 -9.92 8.97 14.53
N HIS A 125 -10.15 8.16 15.56
CA HIS A 125 -11.37 8.14 16.36
C HIS A 125 -11.06 7.72 17.79
N ASP A 126 -12.04 7.83 18.68
CA ASP A 126 -11.91 7.41 20.07
C ASP A 126 -11.72 5.89 20.17
N ASN A 127 -10.58 5.47 20.67
CA ASN A 127 -10.20 4.06 20.81
C ASN A 127 -9.98 3.63 22.27
N LYS A 128 -10.37 4.47 23.24
CA LYS A 128 -10.27 4.22 24.69
C LYS A 128 -8.88 3.86 25.22
N ARG A 129 -7.81 4.21 24.49
CA ARG A 129 -6.43 4.06 24.97
C ARG A 129 -6.01 5.26 25.80
N GLU A 130 -5.06 5.04 26.69
CA GLU A 130 -4.37 6.14 27.38
C GLU A 130 -3.44 6.87 26.42
N ASN A 131 -3.16 8.15 26.71
CA ASN A 131 -2.26 9.00 25.91
C ASN A 131 -2.66 9.07 24.41
N VAL A 132 -3.94 9.32 24.13
CA VAL A 132 -4.48 9.41 22.78
C VAL A 132 -4.89 10.84 22.47
N SER A 133 -4.54 11.29 21.28
CA SER A 133 -5.14 12.48 20.65
C SER A 133 -5.92 12.08 19.41
N ILE A 134 -7.18 12.50 19.36
CA ILE A 134 -8.05 12.24 18.21
C ILE A 134 -7.78 13.32 17.16
N ILE A 135 -6.93 12.98 16.19
CA ILE A 135 -6.58 13.89 15.09
C ILE A 135 -7.55 13.80 13.90
N GLY A 136 -8.43 12.80 13.88
CA GLY A 136 -9.28 12.50 12.74
C GLY A 136 -8.55 11.84 11.57
N TYR A 137 -9.30 11.46 10.53
CA TYR A 137 -8.76 10.78 9.35
C TYR A 137 -8.16 11.77 8.35
N PRO A 138 -6.85 11.75 8.08
CA PRO A 138 -6.18 12.78 7.29
C PRO A 138 -6.70 12.95 5.86
N LEU A 139 -7.26 11.90 5.26
CA LEU A 139 -7.85 11.96 3.92
C LEU A 139 -9.30 12.43 3.91
N TYR A 140 -9.93 12.60 5.07
CA TYR A 140 -11.31 13.08 5.15
C TYR A 140 -11.38 14.59 4.92
N THR A 141 -11.66 14.95 3.69
CA THR A 141 -12.05 16.31 3.30
C THR A 141 -13.57 16.33 3.10
N LYS A 142 -14.24 17.40 3.54
CA LYS A 142 -15.72 17.53 3.42
C LYS A 142 -16.25 17.48 1.96
N GLU A 143 -15.37 17.57 0.99
CA GLU A 143 -15.67 17.59 -0.45
C GLU A 143 -15.20 16.29 -1.11
N THR A 144 -15.95 15.21 -0.98
CA THR A 144 -15.72 14.01 -1.78
C THR A 144 -16.68 13.96 -2.95
N SER A 145 -16.15 14.08 -4.15
CA SER A 145 -16.95 13.90 -5.38
C SER A 145 -17.33 12.43 -5.55
N GLN A 146 -18.61 12.15 -5.65
CA GLN A 146 -19.08 10.83 -6.07
C GLN A 146 -18.79 10.67 -7.57
N SER A 147 -17.88 9.78 -7.95
CA SER A 147 -17.73 9.35 -9.33
C SER A 147 -18.61 8.12 -9.58
N SER A 148 -19.29 8.09 -10.73
CA SER A 148 -19.92 6.88 -11.25
C SER A 148 -18.86 5.81 -11.43
N GLY A 149 -19.00 4.67 -10.74
CA GLY A 149 -17.97 3.65 -10.74
C GLY A 149 -17.82 2.94 -12.09
N GLU A 150 -16.59 2.69 -12.47
CA GLU A 150 -16.24 2.10 -13.77
C GLU A 150 -15.97 0.57 -13.68
N TYR A 151 -15.58 0.06 -12.51
CA TYR A 151 -15.16 -1.33 -12.31
C TYR A 151 -15.46 -1.84 -10.91
N LEU A 152 -15.37 -3.15 -10.72
CA LEU A 152 -15.32 -3.77 -9.41
C LEU A 152 -13.86 -3.80 -8.93
N PHE A 153 -13.63 -3.35 -7.71
CA PHE A 153 -12.30 -3.36 -7.13
C PHE A 153 -12.19 -4.45 -6.07
N VAL A 154 -11.31 -5.42 -6.30
CA VAL A 154 -11.03 -6.50 -5.35
C VAL A 154 -9.78 -6.15 -4.56
N LEU A 155 -9.95 -6.10 -3.26
CA LEU A 155 -8.90 -5.80 -2.29
C LEU A 155 -8.89 -6.92 -1.25
N SER A 156 -7.90 -7.80 -1.28
CA SER A 156 -7.86 -9.00 -0.45
C SER A 156 -6.67 -9.03 0.51
N ASP A 157 -6.84 -9.78 1.60
CA ASP A 157 -5.79 -10.18 2.54
C ASP A 157 -5.98 -11.67 2.86
N LEU A 158 -5.81 -12.50 1.83
CA LEU A 158 -6.02 -13.95 1.91
C LEU A 158 -4.89 -14.67 2.66
N ASN A 159 -3.82 -13.96 2.98
CA ASN A 159 -2.69 -14.50 3.74
C ASN A 159 -2.93 -14.45 5.25
N ASN A 160 -4.00 -13.78 5.68
CA ASN A 160 -4.35 -13.69 7.09
C ASN A 160 -4.65 -15.08 7.67
N PRO A 161 -4.05 -15.45 8.83
CA PRO A 161 -4.22 -16.77 9.45
C PRO A 161 -5.67 -17.19 9.75
N ILE A 162 -6.62 -16.24 9.78
CA ILE A 162 -8.04 -16.56 9.94
C ILE A 162 -8.61 -17.34 8.75
N TYR A 163 -7.98 -17.24 7.56
CA TYR A 163 -8.42 -17.92 6.33
C TYR A 163 -7.61 -19.20 6.12
N ASN A 164 -8.31 -20.34 6.04
CA ASN A 164 -7.70 -21.60 5.66
C ASN A 164 -7.65 -21.75 4.13
N GLY A 165 -7.05 -22.83 3.63
CA GLY A 165 -6.92 -23.06 2.19
C GLY A 165 -8.24 -23.15 1.43
N GLN A 166 -9.32 -23.62 2.09
CA GLN A 166 -10.66 -23.66 1.50
C GLN A 166 -11.28 -22.27 1.40
N ASP A 167 -11.09 -21.43 2.42
CA ASP A 167 -11.57 -20.04 2.42
C ASP A 167 -10.91 -19.24 1.28
N VAL A 168 -9.59 -19.40 1.12
CA VAL A 168 -8.81 -18.79 0.03
C VAL A 168 -9.37 -19.23 -1.33
N SER A 169 -9.62 -20.54 -1.48
CA SER A 169 -10.21 -21.08 -2.72
C SER A 169 -11.60 -20.51 -2.97
N ASN A 170 -12.46 -20.47 -1.97
CA ASN A 170 -13.84 -19.98 -2.10
C ASN A 170 -13.85 -18.49 -2.54
N PHE A 171 -12.97 -17.66 -1.94
CA PHE A 171 -12.88 -16.27 -2.34
C PHE A 171 -12.43 -16.12 -3.80
N ILE A 172 -11.34 -16.79 -4.17
CA ILE A 172 -10.78 -16.68 -5.52
C ILE A 172 -11.78 -17.20 -6.56
N TYR A 173 -12.38 -18.36 -6.33
CA TYR A 173 -13.39 -18.92 -7.23
C TYR A 173 -14.62 -18.00 -7.35
N ALA A 174 -15.09 -17.41 -6.25
CA ALA A 174 -16.24 -16.51 -6.29
C ALA A 174 -16.00 -15.32 -7.23
N VAL A 175 -14.83 -14.72 -7.20
CA VAL A 175 -14.48 -13.59 -8.08
C VAL A 175 -14.38 -14.03 -9.55
N TYR A 176 -13.75 -15.16 -9.83
CA TYR A 176 -13.64 -15.68 -11.19
C TYR A 176 -14.99 -16.14 -11.78
N GLU A 177 -15.85 -16.79 -10.98
CA GLU A 177 -17.19 -17.17 -11.40
C GLU A 177 -18.06 -15.95 -11.70
N TYR A 178 -17.98 -14.91 -10.86
CA TYR A 178 -18.66 -13.65 -11.16
C TYR A 178 -18.20 -13.07 -12.51
N ALA A 179 -16.88 -13.01 -12.76
CA ALA A 179 -16.34 -12.55 -14.03
C ALA A 179 -16.86 -13.38 -15.23
N ARG A 180 -16.98 -14.69 -15.07
CA ARG A 180 -17.52 -15.59 -16.09
C ARG A 180 -18.99 -15.31 -16.39
N ASN A 181 -19.82 -15.19 -15.35
CA ASN A 181 -21.26 -15.07 -15.48
C ASN A 181 -21.70 -13.68 -16.00
N HIS A 182 -20.82 -12.66 -15.92
CA HIS A 182 -21.13 -11.29 -16.31
C HIS A 182 -20.27 -10.82 -17.48
N LEU A 183 -20.87 -10.71 -18.68
CA LEU A 183 -20.16 -10.33 -19.91
C LEU A 183 -19.48 -8.95 -19.83
N GLY A 184 -20.12 -8.00 -19.14
CA GLY A 184 -19.60 -6.64 -18.95
C GLY A 184 -18.76 -6.44 -17.70
N ALA A 185 -18.33 -7.52 -17.01
CA ALA A 185 -17.54 -7.38 -15.80
C ALA A 185 -16.15 -6.80 -16.12
N SER A 186 -15.80 -5.73 -15.42
CA SER A 186 -14.45 -5.18 -15.38
C SER A 186 -13.98 -5.22 -13.92
N ILE A 187 -12.93 -5.95 -13.64
CA ILE A 187 -12.43 -6.21 -12.28
C ILE A 187 -10.97 -5.81 -12.20
N ILE A 188 -10.64 -4.95 -11.24
CA ILE A 188 -9.26 -4.69 -10.85
C ILE A 188 -9.00 -5.42 -9.54
N TRP A 189 -7.99 -6.29 -9.51
CA TRP A 189 -7.61 -7.04 -8.32
C TRP A 189 -6.25 -6.62 -7.81
N LYS A 190 -6.22 -6.11 -6.59
CA LYS A 190 -4.99 -5.77 -5.88
C LYS A 190 -4.72 -6.80 -4.80
N LEU A 191 -3.68 -7.58 -5.00
CA LEU A 191 -3.11 -8.48 -4.00
C LEU A 191 -2.08 -7.72 -3.17
N ASN A 192 -1.92 -8.07 -1.90
CA ASN A 192 -0.81 -7.55 -1.11
C ASN A 192 0.51 -8.32 -1.42
N ASN A 193 1.64 -7.82 -0.93
CA ASN A 193 2.95 -8.44 -1.22
C ASN A 193 3.07 -9.86 -0.63
N GLU A 194 2.43 -10.11 0.50
CA GLU A 194 2.44 -11.41 1.14
C GLU A 194 1.61 -12.44 0.37
N GLU A 195 0.47 -12.03 -0.19
CA GLU A 195 -0.34 -12.89 -1.08
C GLU A 195 0.42 -13.24 -2.35
N LEU A 196 1.16 -12.29 -2.91
CA LEU A 196 1.99 -12.52 -4.10
C LEU A 196 3.14 -13.49 -3.87
N SER A 197 3.61 -13.62 -2.63
CA SER A 197 4.66 -14.57 -2.22
C SER A 197 4.11 -15.89 -1.65
N ASN A 198 2.80 -15.98 -1.41
CA ASN A 198 2.17 -17.19 -0.90
C ASN A 198 1.92 -18.21 -2.01
N ASP A 199 2.65 -19.33 -1.98
CA ASP A 199 2.56 -20.38 -3.00
C ASP A 199 1.15 -20.95 -3.16
N ASN A 200 0.36 -21.04 -2.09
CA ASN A 200 -1.00 -21.55 -2.14
C ASN A 200 -1.93 -20.59 -2.90
N VAL A 201 -1.88 -19.30 -2.56
CA VAL A 201 -2.65 -18.23 -3.25
C VAL A 201 -2.28 -18.20 -4.73
N VAL A 202 -0.98 -18.15 -5.03
CA VAL A 202 -0.45 -18.10 -6.40
C VAL A 202 -0.85 -19.34 -7.20
N ARG A 203 -0.82 -20.53 -6.59
CA ARG A 203 -1.23 -21.78 -7.24
C ARG A 203 -2.71 -21.77 -7.60
N ILE A 204 -3.58 -21.35 -6.67
CA ILE A 204 -5.04 -21.28 -6.91
C ILE A 204 -5.33 -20.27 -8.01
N LEU A 205 -4.73 -19.08 -7.96
CA LEU A 205 -4.88 -18.05 -9.00
C LEU A 205 -4.45 -18.55 -10.39
N LYS A 206 -3.32 -19.27 -10.49
CA LYS A 206 -2.86 -19.87 -11.75
C LYS A 206 -3.84 -20.91 -12.28
N ASN A 207 -4.38 -21.74 -11.40
CA ASN A 207 -5.37 -22.75 -11.78
C ASN A 207 -6.66 -22.09 -12.27
N CYS A 208 -7.17 -21.08 -11.56
CA CYS A 208 -8.35 -20.33 -11.98
C CYS A 208 -8.11 -19.63 -13.33
N LYS A 209 -6.98 -18.95 -13.50
CA LYS A 209 -6.64 -18.31 -14.77
C LYS A 209 -6.60 -19.29 -15.95
N LYS A 210 -6.17 -20.53 -15.72
CA LYS A 210 -6.16 -21.58 -16.73
C LYS A 210 -7.57 -22.11 -17.00
N PHE A 211 -8.35 -22.33 -15.95
CA PHE A 211 -9.72 -22.87 -16.06
C PHE A 211 -10.69 -21.88 -16.71
N TYR A 212 -10.58 -20.59 -16.33
CA TYR A 212 -11.41 -19.49 -16.85
C TYR A 212 -10.67 -18.67 -17.93
N ALA A 213 -9.93 -19.34 -18.83
CA ALA A 213 -9.03 -18.66 -19.78
C ALA A 213 -9.74 -17.61 -20.66
N ASN A 214 -10.98 -17.88 -21.08
CA ASN A 214 -11.79 -16.99 -21.94
C ASN A 214 -12.25 -15.70 -21.21
N ASP A 215 -12.34 -15.72 -19.88
CA ASP A 215 -12.84 -14.63 -19.05
C ASP A 215 -11.72 -13.94 -18.24
N SER A 216 -10.51 -14.47 -18.34
CA SER A 216 -9.36 -13.95 -17.57
C SER A 216 -8.96 -12.52 -17.95
N ASN A 217 -9.33 -12.04 -19.13
CA ASN A 217 -9.14 -10.67 -19.58
C ASN A 217 -10.02 -9.65 -18.85
N LYS A 218 -11.11 -10.09 -18.23
CA LYS A 218 -12.00 -9.25 -17.41
C LYS A 218 -11.38 -8.90 -16.06
N ILE A 219 -10.36 -9.65 -15.62
CA ILE A 219 -9.67 -9.46 -14.34
C ILE A 219 -8.27 -8.92 -14.63
N VAL A 220 -8.04 -7.68 -14.22
CA VAL A 220 -6.75 -7.00 -14.32
C VAL A 220 -6.09 -7.00 -12.96
N PHE A 221 -4.92 -7.62 -12.85
CA PHE A 221 -4.13 -7.57 -11.62
C PHE A 221 -3.36 -6.26 -11.53
N TYR A 222 -3.53 -5.56 -10.42
CA TYR A 222 -2.89 -4.27 -10.14
C TYR A 222 -1.39 -4.28 -10.44
N HIS A 223 -0.67 -5.28 -9.92
CA HIS A 223 0.79 -5.37 -10.03
C HIS A 223 1.31 -5.66 -11.44
N SER A 224 0.47 -6.20 -12.32
CA SER A 224 0.86 -6.54 -13.68
C SER A 224 0.53 -5.45 -14.70
N HIS A 225 -0.24 -4.43 -14.32
CA HIS A 225 -0.69 -3.40 -15.25
C HIS A 225 0.14 -2.12 -15.11
N PRO A 226 0.81 -1.64 -16.17
CA PRO A 226 1.80 -0.57 -16.07
C PRO A 226 1.24 0.81 -15.69
N VAL A 227 -0.06 1.04 -15.92
CA VAL A 227 -0.74 2.30 -15.58
C VAL A 227 -1.43 2.18 -14.23
N ILE A 228 -2.21 1.11 -14.02
CA ILE A 228 -3.00 0.91 -12.79
C ILE A 228 -2.08 0.77 -11.56
N SER A 229 -0.91 0.13 -11.71
CA SER A 229 0.06 -0.03 -10.62
C SER A 229 0.67 1.28 -10.08
N LYS A 230 0.45 2.39 -10.78
CA LYS A 230 0.87 3.72 -10.34
C LYS A 230 -0.17 4.46 -9.52
N LEU A 231 -1.42 4.01 -9.55
CA LEU A 231 -2.53 4.60 -8.80
C LEU A 231 -2.45 4.17 -7.33
N THR A 232 -2.89 5.03 -6.44
CA THR A 232 -3.05 4.68 -5.02
C THR A 232 -4.29 3.80 -4.82
N THR A 233 -4.39 3.11 -3.69
CA THR A 233 -5.60 2.36 -3.33
C THR A 233 -6.80 3.30 -3.23
N SER A 234 -6.61 4.48 -2.65
CA SER A 234 -7.64 5.51 -2.53
C SER A 234 -8.15 5.99 -3.89
N ASP A 235 -7.26 6.19 -4.89
CA ASP A 235 -7.66 6.52 -6.27
C ASP A 235 -8.51 5.40 -6.88
N LEU A 236 -8.14 4.14 -6.64
CA LEU A 236 -8.88 2.99 -7.16
C LEU A 236 -10.24 2.84 -6.48
N VAL A 237 -10.30 3.01 -5.16
CA VAL A 237 -11.57 3.00 -4.41
C VAL A 237 -12.49 4.12 -4.89
N SER A 238 -11.98 5.33 -5.08
CA SER A 238 -12.79 6.49 -5.50
C SER A 238 -13.52 6.26 -6.83
N LYS A 239 -12.91 5.52 -7.76
CA LYS A 239 -13.45 5.22 -9.10
C LYS A 239 -14.14 3.88 -9.20
N ALA A 240 -14.11 3.06 -8.17
CA ALA A 240 -14.78 1.77 -8.19
C ALA A 240 -16.31 1.90 -8.12
N LYS A 241 -17.00 0.96 -8.76
CA LYS A 241 -18.46 0.80 -8.64
C LYS A 241 -18.82 0.12 -7.32
N LEU A 242 -18.04 -0.88 -6.93
CA LEU A 242 -18.21 -1.66 -5.71
C LEU A 242 -16.85 -2.25 -5.31
N ILE A 243 -16.65 -2.41 -4.02
CA ILE A 243 -15.44 -3.01 -3.45
C ILE A 243 -15.75 -4.42 -2.97
N ILE A 244 -14.95 -5.38 -3.41
CA ILE A 244 -14.98 -6.77 -2.92
C ILE A 244 -13.78 -6.95 -2.01
N THR A 245 -13.99 -7.29 -0.74
CA THR A 245 -12.90 -7.27 0.23
C THR A 245 -13.01 -8.39 1.27
N THR A 246 -11.92 -8.63 1.99
CA THR A 246 -11.84 -9.47 3.19
C THR A 246 -11.96 -8.63 4.46
N THR A 247 -12.19 -9.26 5.61
CA THR A 247 -12.48 -8.56 6.89
C THR A 247 -11.31 -7.76 7.47
N THR A 248 -10.10 -8.02 7.02
CA THR A 248 -8.85 -7.57 7.66
C THR A 248 -8.22 -6.34 7.02
N ILE A 249 -8.91 -5.69 6.09
CA ILE A 249 -8.32 -4.63 5.28
C ILE A 249 -8.39 -3.25 5.91
N PRO A 250 -7.26 -2.52 5.92
CA PRO A 250 -7.17 -1.15 6.44
C PRO A 250 -8.06 -0.14 5.73
N ASN A 251 -8.35 -0.36 4.45
CA ASN A 251 -8.93 0.65 3.55
C ASN A 251 -10.47 0.71 3.56
N LEU A 252 -11.14 0.09 4.52
CA LEU A 252 -12.61 0.22 4.67
C LEU A 252 -13.04 1.66 4.90
N LEU A 253 -12.19 2.50 5.52
CA LEU A 253 -12.45 3.94 5.66
C LEU A 253 -12.48 4.68 4.33
N ASP A 254 -11.66 4.28 3.35
CA ASP A 254 -11.71 4.85 2.01
C ASP A 254 -13.05 4.53 1.33
N CYS A 255 -13.59 3.33 1.57
CA CYS A 255 -14.91 2.96 1.07
C CYS A 255 -16.01 3.87 1.63
N GLU A 256 -15.96 4.19 2.92
CA GLU A 256 -16.87 5.15 3.55
C GLU A 256 -16.67 6.57 3.02
N LEU A 257 -15.41 7.00 2.95
CA LEU A 257 -15.05 8.33 2.46
C LEU A 257 -15.64 8.61 1.08
N TYR A 258 -15.54 7.63 0.18
CA TYR A 258 -16.07 7.75 -1.19
C TYR A 258 -17.48 7.19 -1.35
N ASN A 259 -18.17 6.84 -0.25
CA ASN A 259 -19.51 6.27 -0.24
C ASN A 259 -19.67 5.08 -1.22
N LYS A 260 -18.70 4.17 -1.17
CA LYS A 260 -18.68 3.00 -2.05
C LYS A 260 -19.35 1.80 -1.39
N PRO A 261 -20.19 1.05 -2.10
CA PRO A 261 -20.75 -0.19 -1.61
C PRO A 261 -19.66 -1.27 -1.46
N VAL A 262 -19.80 -2.12 -0.45
CA VAL A 262 -18.82 -3.15 -0.09
C VAL A 262 -19.49 -4.53 -0.04
N ALA A 263 -18.92 -5.50 -0.76
CA ALA A 263 -19.19 -6.92 -0.57
C ALA A 263 -18.06 -7.54 0.26
N LEU A 264 -18.39 -8.02 1.46
CA LEU A 264 -17.44 -8.49 2.44
C LEU A 264 -17.38 -10.02 2.48
N PHE A 265 -16.19 -10.57 2.29
CA PHE A 265 -15.98 -12.01 2.47
C PHE A 265 -15.95 -12.38 3.95
N THR A 266 -16.89 -13.21 4.38
CA THR A 266 -17.02 -13.61 5.77
C THR A 266 -17.19 -15.11 5.88
N LYS A 267 -16.55 -15.71 6.89
CA LYS A 267 -16.83 -17.11 7.22
C LYS A 267 -18.23 -17.26 7.82
N PRO A 268 -18.91 -18.36 7.52
CA PRO A 268 -20.09 -18.76 8.28
C PRO A 268 -19.67 -18.84 9.77
N ASN A 269 -20.37 -18.14 10.66
CA ASN A 269 -20.15 -18.08 12.13
C ASN A 269 -19.13 -17.04 12.64
N ASN A 270 -18.65 -16.11 11.84
CA ASN A 270 -17.81 -15.01 12.35
C ASN A 270 -18.68 -13.81 12.78
N GLY A 271 -19.32 -13.91 13.96
CA GLY A 271 -20.24 -12.90 14.50
C GLY A 271 -19.61 -11.55 14.91
N ASN A 272 -18.29 -11.36 14.78
CA ASN A 272 -17.61 -10.16 15.28
C ASN A 272 -17.60 -8.96 14.32
N ILE A 273 -18.15 -9.08 13.12
CA ILE A 273 -18.10 -7.99 12.13
C ILE A 273 -19.20 -6.95 12.39
N GLU A 274 -20.32 -7.35 13.00
CA GLU A 274 -21.41 -6.44 13.34
C GLU A 274 -21.01 -5.34 14.35
N SER A 275 -19.98 -5.60 15.16
CA SER A 275 -19.49 -4.61 16.14
C SER A 275 -18.67 -3.47 15.50
N ILE A 276 -18.05 -3.72 14.33
CA ILE A 276 -17.20 -2.75 13.65
C ILE A 276 -18.02 -1.92 12.67
N CYS A 277 -18.98 -2.54 12.01
CA CYS A 277 -19.84 -1.91 11.02
C CYS A 277 -21.29 -2.04 11.46
N LYS A 278 -21.85 -1.00 12.07
CA LYS A 278 -23.29 -0.94 12.40
C LYS A 278 -24.21 -0.88 11.17
N SER A 279 -23.67 -0.79 10.00
CA SER A 279 -24.40 -0.92 8.73
C SER A 279 -24.36 -2.35 8.24
N PRO A 280 -25.46 -2.90 7.72
CA PRO A 280 -25.45 -4.21 7.12
C PRO A 280 -24.60 -4.17 5.85
N ILE A 281 -23.37 -4.63 5.94
CA ILE A 281 -22.50 -4.91 4.80
C ILE A 281 -23.00 -6.21 4.20
N SER A 282 -23.16 -6.25 2.88
CA SER A 282 -23.51 -7.48 2.19
C SER A 282 -22.33 -8.45 2.30
N SER A 283 -22.54 -9.60 2.95
CA SER A 283 -21.51 -10.60 3.14
C SER A 283 -21.65 -11.73 2.15
N PHE A 284 -20.54 -12.36 1.79
CA PHE A 284 -20.51 -13.52 0.93
C PHE A 284 -19.43 -14.53 1.38
N TYR A 285 -19.62 -15.80 1.01
CA TYR A 285 -18.65 -16.86 1.22
C TYR A 285 -18.44 -17.72 -0.04
N ASN A 286 -19.34 -17.61 -1.02
CA ASN A 286 -19.28 -18.33 -2.30
C ASN A 286 -19.75 -17.45 -3.46
N ALA A 287 -19.63 -17.95 -4.69
CA ALA A 287 -19.95 -17.21 -5.90
C ALA A 287 -21.39 -16.71 -5.96
N LYS A 288 -22.37 -17.56 -5.60
CA LYS A 288 -23.80 -17.19 -5.61
C LYS A 288 -24.10 -16.09 -4.59
N GLN A 289 -23.50 -16.15 -3.42
CA GLN A 289 -23.66 -15.11 -2.40
C GLN A 289 -22.97 -13.82 -2.83
N LEU A 290 -21.82 -13.86 -3.52
CA LEU A 290 -21.17 -12.69 -4.08
C LEU A 290 -22.06 -12.01 -5.13
N GLU A 291 -22.66 -12.78 -6.01
CA GLU A 291 -23.59 -12.29 -7.04
C GLU A 291 -24.78 -11.56 -6.40
N ASN A 292 -25.41 -12.16 -5.38
CA ASN A 292 -26.47 -11.52 -4.60
C ASN A 292 -25.96 -10.26 -3.88
N ALA A 293 -24.79 -10.33 -3.25
CA ALA A 293 -24.21 -9.18 -2.53
C ALA A 293 -23.95 -8.00 -3.45
N ILE A 294 -23.57 -8.23 -4.70
CA ILE A 294 -23.37 -7.18 -5.70
C ILE A 294 -24.70 -6.64 -6.21
N PHE A 295 -25.70 -7.51 -6.42
CA PHE A 295 -27.01 -7.12 -6.93
C PHE A 295 -27.83 -6.35 -5.89
N ASP A 296 -27.86 -6.85 -4.64
CA ASP A 296 -28.70 -6.32 -3.56
C ASP A 296 -28.07 -5.11 -2.84
N ASN A 297 -26.91 -4.65 -3.28
CA ASN A 297 -26.12 -3.72 -2.50
C ASN A 297 -26.57 -2.26 -2.70
N PRO A 298 -27.51 -1.74 -1.89
CA PRO A 298 -27.75 -0.30 -1.84
C PRO A 298 -26.52 0.38 -1.21
N CYS A 299 -26.18 1.57 -1.70
CA CYS A 299 -25.16 2.43 -1.10
C CYS A 299 -25.41 2.57 0.41
N ARG A 300 -24.56 1.94 1.22
CA ARG A 300 -24.71 1.96 2.69
C ARG A 300 -23.57 2.75 3.28
N LYS A 301 -23.90 3.71 4.14
CA LYS A 301 -22.91 4.51 4.86
C LYS A 301 -22.40 3.69 6.05
N LEU A 302 -21.10 3.49 6.16
CA LEU A 302 -20.43 3.08 7.37
C LEU A 302 -20.79 4.06 8.51
N ASN A 303 -20.61 3.68 9.76
CA ASN A 303 -21.00 4.51 10.89
C ASN A 303 -20.19 5.80 10.94
N SER A 304 -20.83 6.96 10.74
CA SER A 304 -20.22 8.29 10.76
C SER A 304 -19.40 8.63 12.01
N LYS A 305 -19.52 7.85 13.09
CA LYS A 305 -18.74 8.03 14.32
C LYS A 305 -17.28 7.58 14.17
N LEU A 306 -16.97 6.73 13.19
CA LEU A 306 -15.62 6.26 12.93
C LEU A 306 -14.85 7.21 12.01
N LEU A 307 -15.55 8.05 11.28
CA LEU A 307 -14.97 8.99 10.34
C LEU A 307 -15.03 10.42 10.92
N VAL A 308 -13.99 10.79 11.63
CA VAL A 308 -13.81 12.13 12.17
C VAL A 308 -12.96 12.96 11.19
N PRO A 309 -13.38 14.19 10.82
CA PRO A 309 -12.57 15.06 9.98
C PRO A 309 -11.19 15.32 10.59
N TYR A 310 -10.16 15.39 9.76
CA TYR A 310 -8.82 15.68 10.22
C TYR A 310 -8.74 17.06 10.87
N ASN A 311 -8.17 17.09 12.06
CA ASN A 311 -7.93 18.32 12.84
C ASN A 311 -6.42 18.56 12.97
N ASN A 312 -5.91 19.44 12.13
CA ASN A 312 -4.49 19.80 12.12
C ASN A 312 -4.04 20.53 13.39
N GLU A 313 -4.90 21.28 14.05
CA GLU A 313 -4.56 21.98 15.30
C GLU A 313 -4.30 20.97 16.43
N VAL A 314 -5.12 19.92 16.52
CA VAL A 314 -4.91 18.83 17.50
C VAL A 314 -3.61 18.10 17.20
N PHE A 315 -3.33 17.78 15.92
CA PHE A 315 -2.05 17.17 15.54
C PHE A 315 -0.87 18.04 15.97
N LEU A 316 -0.87 19.31 15.59
CA LEU A 316 0.20 20.25 15.91
C LEU A 316 0.40 20.44 17.41
N SER A 317 -0.69 20.71 18.15
CA SER A 317 -0.62 20.92 19.59
C SER A 317 -0.11 19.68 20.32
N THR A 318 -0.55 18.50 19.92
CA THR A 318 -0.05 17.25 20.49
C THR A 318 1.44 17.06 20.27
N ILE A 319 1.91 17.25 19.03
CA ILE A 319 3.34 17.12 18.72
C ILE A 319 4.15 18.19 19.47
N THR A 320 3.73 19.46 19.42
CA THR A 320 4.51 20.58 20.01
C THR A 320 4.57 20.54 21.52
N ASN A 321 3.52 20.10 22.18
CA ASN A 321 3.49 19.95 23.64
C ASN A 321 4.46 18.89 24.17
N LEU A 322 4.72 17.85 23.37
CA LEU A 322 5.63 16.77 23.72
C LEU A 322 7.00 16.88 23.04
N TYR A 323 7.16 17.84 22.11
CA TYR A 323 8.37 18.02 21.32
C TYR A 323 9.62 18.19 22.15
N LYS A 324 10.61 17.34 21.93
CA LYS A 324 11.87 17.39 22.68
C LYS A 324 13.03 16.98 21.79
N ILE A 325 13.96 17.90 21.58
CA ILE A 325 15.21 17.58 20.87
C ILE A 325 16.02 16.59 21.71
N GLY A 326 16.46 15.54 21.05
CA GLY A 326 17.21 14.46 21.69
C GLY A 326 18.59 14.91 22.17
N THR A 327 19.01 14.34 23.29
CA THR A 327 20.37 14.56 23.82
C THR A 327 21.24 13.35 23.44
N VAL A 328 22.31 13.60 22.70
CA VAL A 328 23.27 12.56 22.32
C VAL A 328 24.12 12.20 23.55
N THR A 329 23.78 11.12 24.20
CA THR A 329 24.52 10.54 25.32
C THR A 329 25.49 9.46 24.81
N LYS A 330 26.46 9.05 25.65
CA LYS A 330 27.35 7.90 25.33
C LYS A 330 26.53 6.63 25.04
N LYS A 331 25.43 6.41 25.78
CA LYS A 331 24.51 5.31 25.55
C LYS A 331 23.83 5.42 24.17
N ALA A 332 23.28 6.59 23.85
CA ALA A 332 22.64 6.83 22.54
C ALA A 332 23.62 6.59 21.36
N TYR A 333 24.87 6.95 21.54
CA TYR A 333 25.92 6.68 20.55
C TYR A 333 26.19 5.19 20.36
N ILE A 334 26.30 4.41 21.46
CA ILE A 334 26.51 2.95 21.42
C ILE A 334 25.29 2.29 20.76
N ASP A 335 24.08 2.64 21.17
CA ASP A 335 22.84 2.08 20.62
C ASP A 335 22.73 2.37 19.11
N SER A 336 23.19 3.54 18.66
CA SER A 336 23.24 3.88 17.23
C SER A 336 24.24 3.03 16.44
N LEU A 337 25.36 2.62 17.03
CA LEU A 337 26.31 1.72 16.38
C LEU A 337 25.72 0.31 16.25
N ILE A 338 25.00 -0.15 17.27
CA ILE A 338 24.29 -1.44 17.23
C ILE A 338 23.21 -1.38 16.13
N ALA A 339 22.41 -0.33 16.10
CA ALA A 339 21.40 -0.11 15.06
C ALA A 339 22.00 -0.08 13.65
N ALA A 340 23.13 0.60 13.46
CA ALA A 340 23.85 0.62 12.18
C ALA A 340 24.32 -0.77 11.75
N SER A 341 24.77 -1.60 12.71
CA SER A 341 25.19 -2.99 12.42
C SER A 341 23.99 -3.86 11.98
N ILE A 342 22.82 -3.69 12.60
CA ILE A 342 21.57 -4.38 12.24
C ILE A 342 21.14 -3.99 10.81
N LEU A 343 21.17 -2.67 10.51
CA LEU A 343 20.82 -2.17 9.17
C LEU A 343 21.76 -2.71 8.09
N LEU A 344 23.06 -2.82 8.40
CA LEU A 344 24.05 -3.40 7.46
C LEU A 344 23.84 -4.89 7.23
N GLN A 345 23.50 -5.64 8.28
CA GLN A 345 23.18 -7.07 8.18
C GLN A 345 21.90 -7.29 7.35
N HIS A 346 20.87 -6.48 7.60
CA HIS A 346 19.62 -6.53 6.85
C HIS A 346 19.86 -6.24 5.35
N LYS A 347 20.67 -5.24 5.04
CA LYS A 347 21.04 -4.93 3.64
C LYS A 347 21.76 -6.10 2.96
N LYS A 348 22.67 -6.80 3.66
CA LYS A 348 23.37 -7.98 3.11
C LYS A 348 22.41 -9.13 2.88
N ALA A 349 21.48 -9.38 3.80
CA ALA A 349 20.49 -10.45 3.69
C ALA A 349 19.48 -10.17 2.55
N TYR A 350 18.96 -8.96 2.44
CA TYR A 350 18.02 -8.60 1.39
C TYR A 350 18.68 -8.42 0.02
N GLY A 351 19.86 -7.82 -0.05
CA GLY A 351 20.59 -7.67 -1.31
C GLY A 351 20.94 -9.01 -1.98
N ASN A 352 21.13 -10.06 -1.21
CA ASN A 352 21.33 -11.42 -1.73
C ASN A 352 20.01 -12.13 -2.08
N ASN A 353 18.91 -11.82 -1.40
CA ASN A 353 17.59 -12.43 -1.63
C ASN A 353 16.83 -11.76 -2.78
N GLU A 354 16.98 -10.46 -3.01
CA GLU A 354 16.39 -9.79 -4.20
C GLU A 354 16.92 -10.35 -5.52
N LEU A 355 18.16 -10.83 -5.54
CA LEU A 355 18.74 -11.51 -6.72
C LEU A 355 18.14 -12.90 -6.96
N ASN A 356 17.68 -13.60 -5.90
CA ASN A 356 17.31 -15.02 -6.00
C ASN A 356 15.82 -15.35 -5.83
N SER A 357 14.99 -14.46 -5.27
CA SER A 357 13.66 -14.85 -4.77
C SER A 357 12.44 -14.24 -5.46
N ASN A 358 12.63 -13.41 -6.50
CA ASN A 358 11.47 -12.87 -7.20
C ASN A 358 11.20 -13.64 -8.52
N PRO A 359 10.30 -14.65 -8.54
CA PRO A 359 9.95 -15.39 -9.74
C PRO A 359 9.36 -14.46 -10.82
N TYR A 360 8.75 -13.34 -10.44
CA TYR A 360 8.26 -12.31 -11.37
C TYR A 360 9.39 -11.46 -11.97
N LYS A 361 10.50 -11.24 -11.24
CA LYS A 361 11.68 -10.56 -11.80
C LYS A 361 12.31 -11.43 -12.90
N LYS A 362 12.42 -12.71 -12.65
CA LYS A 362 12.91 -13.71 -13.62
C LYS A 362 11.97 -13.82 -14.83
N GLU A 363 10.67 -13.78 -14.63
CA GLU A 363 9.65 -13.78 -15.68
C GLU A 363 9.62 -12.44 -16.45
N ASN A 364 9.72 -11.28 -15.75
CA ASN A 364 9.86 -9.97 -16.38
C ASN A 364 11.17 -9.82 -17.17
N GLU A 365 12.28 -10.33 -16.66
CA GLU A 365 13.54 -10.37 -17.42
C GLU A 365 13.42 -11.27 -18.64
N ARG A 366 12.75 -12.42 -18.53
CA ARG A 366 12.46 -13.32 -19.64
C ARG A 366 11.54 -12.66 -20.68
N LEU A 367 10.50 -11.95 -20.25
CA LEU A 367 9.59 -11.19 -21.10
C LEU A 367 10.30 -10.01 -21.76
N ASN A 368 11.12 -9.27 -21.02
CA ASN A 368 11.93 -8.18 -21.56
C ASN A 368 12.98 -8.70 -22.58
N ASN A 369 13.58 -9.84 -22.33
CA ASN A 369 14.50 -10.47 -23.27
C ASN A 369 13.78 -10.99 -24.52
N LYS A 370 12.57 -11.54 -24.39
CA LYS A 370 11.71 -11.88 -25.54
C LYS A 370 11.34 -10.62 -26.32
N ARG A 371 10.92 -9.55 -25.65
CA ARG A 371 10.58 -8.26 -26.28
C ARG A 371 11.76 -7.65 -27.02
N LYS A 372 12.97 -7.70 -26.45
CA LYS A 372 14.20 -7.26 -27.12
C LYS A 372 14.50 -8.09 -28.38
N LYS A 373 14.32 -9.41 -28.31
CA LYS A 373 14.49 -10.31 -29.49
C LYS A 373 13.45 -10.01 -30.58
N HIS A 374 12.19 -9.79 -30.22
CA HIS A 374 11.14 -9.40 -31.16
C HIS A 374 11.42 -8.03 -31.81
N LEU A 375 11.82 -7.03 -31.02
CA LEU A 375 12.19 -5.72 -31.51
C LEU A 375 13.41 -5.80 -32.49
N HIS A 376 14.37 -6.67 -32.17
CA HIS A 376 15.52 -6.89 -33.04
C HIS A 376 15.13 -7.58 -34.36
N ALA A 377 14.20 -8.56 -34.28
CA ALA A 377 13.66 -9.22 -35.48
C ALA A 377 12.84 -8.24 -36.35
N ILE A 378 12.00 -7.40 -35.74
CA ILE A 378 11.26 -6.34 -36.47
C ILE A 378 12.21 -5.36 -37.11
N ARG A 379 13.27 -4.91 -36.41
CA ARG A 379 14.29 -4.03 -37.00
C ARG A 379 14.98 -4.66 -38.22
N LYS A 380 15.33 -5.94 -38.15
CA LYS A 380 15.91 -6.66 -39.28
C LYS A 380 14.97 -6.75 -40.48
N LEU A 381 13.67 -7.01 -40.21
CA LEU A 381 12.64 -7.03 -41.27
C LEU A 381 12.45 -5.66 -41.92
N VAL A 382 12.40 -4.60 -41.11
CA VAL A 382 12.29 -3.22 -41.64
C VAL A 382 13.51 -2.84 -42.48
N ILE A 383 14.72 -3.18 -42.01
CA ILE A 383 15.94 -2.93 -42.80
C ILE A 383 15.94 -3.74 -44.09
N GLY A 384 15.55 -5.02 -44.04
CA GLY A 384 15.43 -5.87 -45.24
C GLY A 384 14.46 -5.29 -46.27
N ALA A 385 13.24 -4.94 -45.82
CA ALA A 385 12.23 -4.32 -46.69
C ALA A 385 12.67 -2.97 -47.26
N SER A 386 13.43 -2.17 -46.50
CA SER A 386 14.00 -0.90 -46.99
C SER A 386 15.06 -1.11 -48.08
N ILE A 387 15.88 -2.15 -47.96
CA ILE A 387 16.88 -2.52 -48.95
C ILE A 387 16.20 -3.03 -50.24
N GLU A 388 15.18 -3.88 -50.10
CA GLU A 388 14.40 -4.38 -51.25
C GLU A 388 13.72 -3.22 -52.01
N LEU A 389 13.14 -2.27 -51.28
CA LEU A 389 12.52 -1.08 -51.87
C LEU A 389 13.53 -0.22 -52.61
N LEU A 390 14.74 -0.06 -52.07
CA LEU A 390 15.83 0.68 -52.71
C LEU A 390 16.27 0.00 -53.99
N ILE A 391 16.40 -1.31 -53.99
CA ILE A 391 16.74 -2.10 -55.20
C ILE A 391 15.67 -1.93 -56.27
N ILE A 392 14.39 -2.00 -55.91
CA ILE A 392 13.28 -1.79 -56.86
C ILE A 392 13.34 -0.38 -57.48
N ILE A 393 13.59 0.65 -56.65
CA ILE A 393 13.73 2.03 -57.14
C ILE A 393 14.90 2.15 -58.13
N ILE A 394 16.06 1.55 -57.84
CA ILE A 394 17.23 1.57 -58.73
C ILE A 394 16.90 0.86 -60.05
N LEU A 395 16.23 -0.29 -60.01
CA LEU A 395 15.83 -1.03 -61.20
C LEU A 395 14.86 -0.21 -62.07
N ILE A 396 13.89 0.48 -61.45
CA ILE A 396 12.96 1.36 -62.18
C ILE A 396 13.72 2.51 -62.86
N ILE A 397 14.69 3.12 -62.19
CA ILE A 397 15.52 4.20 -62.77
C ILE A 397 16.34 3.67 -63.96
N CYS A 398 16.92 2.47 -63.79
CA CYS A 398 17.70 1.86 -64.92
C CYS A 398 16.85 1.44 -66.14
N ILE A 399 15.54 1.26 -65.98
CA ILE A 399 14.61 0.96 -67.09
C ILE A 399 14.12 2.24 -67.76
N ILE A 400 14.10 3.36 -67.07
CA ILE A 400 13.60 4.66 -67.54
C ILE A 400 14.72 5.45 -68.23
N LEU A 401 15.98 5.22 -67.83
CA LEU A 401 17.18 5.77 -68.50
C LEU A 401 17.63 4.88 -69.66
#